data_e2d5c2e2b8c3f0b6b4bb53d2420afcaa
#
_entry.id   e2d5c2e2b8c3f0b6b4bb53d2420afcaa
#
_cell.length_a   1.000
_cell.length_b   1.000
_cell.length_c   1.000
_cell.angle_alpha   90.00
_cell.angle_beta   90.00
_cell.angle_gamma   90.00
#
_symmetry.space_group_name_H-M   'P 1'
#
loop_
_entity.id
_entity.type
_entity.pdbx_description
1 polymer ?
#
loop_
_entity_poly.entity_id
_entity_poly.type
_entity_poly.pdbx_seq_one_letter_code
_entity_poly.pdbx_strand_id
1 'polypeptide(L)'
;MHNLAIALHNGKHQVTGSDDQIFEPSRSRLLAKGLLPPFDGWEASRIDSQLDAIILGMHARKDNPELLRAQELGLNIFSYPEFLFEISKEMTRVVIAGSHGKTTTTAMVLHVMHHAGVPTNYMV
;
A
#
# COMPACT_ATOMS: atom_id res chain seq x y z
N MET A 1 4.40 0.21 2.12
CA MET A 1 3.69 0.17 0.79
C MET A 1 3.67 -1.22 0.15
N HIS A 2 4.78 -1.97 0.10
CA HIS A 2 4.82 -3.27 -0.61
C HIS A 2 3.78 -4.30 -0.11
N ASN A 3 3.46 -4.32 1.18
CA ASN A 3 2.42 -5.22 1.71
C ASN A 3 1.03 -4.90 1.14
N LEU A 4 0.69 -3.61 0.98
CA LEU A 4 -0.57 -3.20 0.35
C LEU A 4 -0.60 -3.59 -1.13
N ALA A 5 0.49 -3.36 -1.86
CA ALA A 5 0.59 -3.75 -3.28
C ALA A 5 0.36 -5.25 -3.46
N ILE A 6 0.99 -6.08 -2.62
CA ILE A 6 0.80 -7.54 -2.64
C ILE A 6 -0.63 -7.92 -2.27
N ALA A 7 -1.24 -7.27 -1.27
CA ALA A 7 -2.61 -7.54 -0.87
C ALA A 7 -3.61 -7.22 -1.99
N LEU A 8 -3.48 -6.08 -2.64
CA LEU A 8 -4.30 -5.69 -3.78
C LEU A 8 -4.13 -6.65 -4.96
N HIS A 9 -2.88 -7.02 -5.28
CA HIS A 9 -2.61 -8.01 -6.33
C HIS A 9 -3.25 -9.37 -6.04
N ASN A 10 -3.16 -9.85 -4.81
CA ASN A 10 -3.85 -11.08 -4.39
C ASN A 10 -5.39 -10.94 -4.48
N GLY A 11 -5.92 -9.73 -4.30
CA GLY A 11 -7.32 -9.37 -4.51
C GLY A 11 -7.72 -9.21 -5.98
N LYS A 12 -6.84 -9.59 -6.94
CA LYS A 12 -7.08 -9.54 -8.39
C LYS A 12 -7.07 -8.13 -9.00
N HIS A 13 -6.55 -7.13 -8.30
CA HIS A 13 -6.29 -5.82 -8.88
C HIS A 13 -5.00 -5.84 -9.71
N GLN A 14 -4.98 -5.08 -10.79
CA GLN A 14 -3.74 -4.78 -11.51
C GLN A 14 -2.99 -3.69 -10.73
N VAL A 15 -1.79 -4.00 -10.28
CA VAL A 15 -0.99 -3.11 -9.43
C VAL A 15 0.35 -2.87 -10.08
N THR A 16 0.70 -1.61 -10.22
CA THR A 16 2.04 -1.14 -10.58
C THR A 16 2.56 -0.23 -9.49
N GLY A 17 3.83 0.07 -9.48
CA GLY A 17 4.38 0.98 -8.49
C GLY A 17 5.78 1.44 -8.86
N SER A 18 6.20 2.51 -8.21
CA SER A 18 7.52 3.14 -8.35
C SER A 18 8.03 3.58 -6.99
N ASP A 19 9.33 3.64 -6.85
CA ASP A 19 10.00 4.20 -5.68
C ASP A 19 11.39 4.69 -6.11
N ASP A 20 11.98 5.62 -5.34
CA ASP A 20 13.36 6.08 -5.61
C ASP A 20 14.33 4.90 -5.62
N GLN A 21 14.20 4.03 -4.63
CA GLN A 21 14.97 2.80 -4.52
C GLN A 21 14.22 1.77 -3.66
N ILE A 22 14.14 0.55 -4.16
CA ILE A 22 13.45 -0.54 -3.45
C ILE A 22 14.49 -1.45 -2.79
N PHE A 23 14.51 -1.42 -1.46
CA PHE A 23 15.42 -2.21 -0.62
C PHE A 23 14.83 -3.54 -0.20
N GLU A 24 15.71 -4.43 0.29
CA GLU A 24 15.29 -5.66 0.97
C GLU A 24 14.60 -5.35 2.33
N PRO A 25 13.63 -6.13 2.75
CA PRO A 25 13.06 -7.34 2.11
C PRO A 25 11.94 -7.04 1.08
N SER A 26 11.60 -5.77 0.85
CA SER A 26 10.51 -5.37 -0.05
C SER A 26 10.79 -5.79 -1.50
N ARG A 27 12.04 -5.67 -1.93
CA ARG A 27 12.49 -6.01 -3.29
C ARG A 27 12.22 -7.48 -3.62
N SER A 28 12.70 -8.39 -2.80
CA SER A 28 12.48 -9.84 -3.00
C SER A 28 11.01 -10.22 -2.95
N ARG A 29 10.22 -9.60 -2.06
CA ARG A 29 8.78 -9.87 -1.95
C ARG A 29 8.00 -9.41 -3.18
N LEU A 30 8.29 -8.23 -3.70
CA LEU A 30 7.68 -7.71 -4.92
C LEU A 30 8.09 -8.54 -6.15
N LEU A 31 9.37 -8.90 -6.25
CA LEU A 31 9.88 -9.74 -7.32
C LEU A 31 9.16 -11.10 -7.38
N ALA A 32 8.98 -11.76 -6.23
CA ALA A 32 8.30 -13.05 -6.13
C ALA A 32 6.82 -12.99 -6.58
N LYS A 33 6.23 -11.80 -6.64
CA LYS A 33 4.85 -11.56 -7.09
C LYS A 33 4.76 -10.94 -8.49
N GLY A 34 5.89 -10.70 -9.14
CA GLY A 34 5.92 -10.03 -10.44
C GLY A 34 5.51 -8.55 -10.38
N LEU A 35 5.64 -7.92 -9.20
CA LEU A 35 5.27 -6.53 -8.93
C LEU A 35 6.47 -5.59 -8.85
N LEU A 36 7.68 -6.12 -8.99
CA LEU A 36 8.88 -5.27 -8.98
C LEU A 36 8.91 -4.43 -10.25
N PRO A 37 9.03 -3.10 -10.16
CA PRO A 37 9.17 -2.27 -11.35
C PRO A 37 10.47 -2.61 -12.10
N PRO A 38 10.52 -2.39 -13.42
CA PRO A 38 11.69 -2.74 -14.24
C PRO A 38 12.95 -1.94 -13.88
N PHE A 39 12.79 -0.78 -13.30
CA PHE A 39 13.87 0.09 -12.80
C PHE A 39 13.38 0.92 -11.60
N ASP A 40 14.31 1.35 -10.79
CA ASP A 40 14.06 2.29 -9.68
C ASP A 40 13.90 3.71 -10.24
N GLY A 41 13.18 4.58 -9.52
CA GLY A 41 12.91 5.97 -9.90
C GLY A 41 11.49 6.21 -10.42
N TRP A 42 11.27 7.44 -10.86
CA TRP A 42 9.97 7.98 -11.20
C TRP A 42 9.88 8.32 -12.70
N GLU A 43 8.78 7.95 -13.33
CA GLU A 43 8.57 8.22 -14.74
C GLU A 43 7.09 8.57 -15.02
N ALA A 44 6.84 9.80 -15.46
CA ALA A 44 5.49 10.30 -15.72
C ALA A 44 4.70 9.48 -16.76
N SER A 45 5.41 8.82 -17.69
CA SER A 45 4.79 7.99 -18.73
C SER A 45 4.10 6.73 -18.19
N ARG A 46 4.40 6.34 -16.95
CA ARG A 46 3.72 5.21 -16.26
C ARG A 46 2.31 5.56 -15.80
N ILE A 47 1.97 6.84 -15.77
CA ILE A 47 0.69 7.33 -15.30
C ILE A 47 -0.17 7.68 -16.51
N ASP A 48 -1.22 6.91 -16.69
CA ASP A 48 -2.20 7.08 -17.75
C ASP A 48 -3.64 7.24 -17.19
N SER A 49 -4.58 7.57 -18.06
CA SER A 49 -5.97 7.81 -17.68
C SER A 49 -6.77 6.52 -17.38
N GLN A 50 -6.19 5.36 -17.52
CA GLN A 50 -6.83 4.07 -17.23
C GLN A 50 -6.62 3.62 -15.78
N LEU A 51 -5.79 4.34 -15.03
CA LEU A 51 -5.56 4.06 -13.62
C LEU A 51 -6.76 4.51 -12.79
N ASP A 52 -7.34 3.60 -12.01
CA ASP A 52 -8.48 3.88 -11.13
C ASP A 52 -8.10 4.74 -9.94
N ALA A 53 -6.90 4.53 -9.39
CA ALA A 53 -6.41 5.22 -8.20
C ALA A 53 -4.88 5.26 -8.13
N ILE A 54 -4.37 6.34 -7.55
CA ILE A 54 -2.96 6.52 -7.17
C ILE A 54 -2.87 6.53 -5.64
N ILE A 55 -1.98 5.72 -5.09
CA ILE A 55 -1.76 5.64 -3.65
C ILE A 55 -0.37 6.16 -3.32
N LEU A 56 -0.31 7.28 -2.62
CA LEU A 56 0.94 7.93 -2.25
C LEU A 56 1.56 7.30 -1.01
N GLY A 57 2.85 7.02 -1.09
CA GLY A 57 3.68 6.72 0.07
C GLY A 57 3.85 7.94 0.98
N MET A 58 4.19 7.70 2.25
CA MET A 58 4.36 8.78 3.26
C MET A 58 5.48 9.79 2.92
N HIS A 59 6.41 9.41 2.07
CA HIS A 59 7.55 10.23 1.67
C HIS A 59 7.41 10.80 0.24
N ALA A 60 6.20 10.70 -0.35
CA ALA A 60 5.97 11.26 -1.69
C ALA A 60 6.18 12.78 -1.69
N ARG A 61 7.06 13.25 -2.56
CA ARG A 61 7.41 14.68 -2.70
C ARG A 61 6.39 15.35 -3.62
N LYS A 62 6.14 16.64 -3.36
CA LYS A 62 5.20 17.44 -4.18
C LYS A 62 5.66 17.62 -5.63
N ASP A 63 6.95 17.54 -5.87
CA ASP A 63 7.61 17.68 -7.17
C ASP A 63 7.79 16.33 -7.91
N ASN A 64 7.19 15.25 -7.40
CA ASN A 64 7.26 13.94 -8.04
C ASN A 64 6.57 13.97 -9.41
N PRO A 65 7.25 13.58 -10.51
CA PRO A 65 6.71 13.68 -11.87
C PRO A 65 5.47 12.78 -12.08
N GLU A 66 5.39 11.64 -11.43
CA GLU A 66 4.22 10.77 -11.50
C GLU A 66 3.01 11.40 -10.77
N LEU A 67 3.25 12.03 -9.61
CA LEU A 67 2.21 12.75 -8.88
C LEU A 67 1.66 13.94 -9.69
N LEU A 68 2.54 14.73 -10.28
CA LEU A 68 2.14 15.86 -11.13
C LEU A 68 1.31 15.37 -12.32
N ARG A 69 1.75 14.29 -12.96
CA ARG A 69 1.02 13.70 -14.08
C ARG A 69 -0.36 13.17 -13.66
N ALA A 70 -0.46 12.54 -12.49
CA ALA A 70 -1.75 12.07 -11.96
C ALA A 70 -2.72 13.23 -11.69
N GLN A 71 -2.22 14.36 -11.20
CA GLN A 71 -3.00 15.58 -10.99
C GLN A 71 -3.47 16.20 -12.31
N GLU A 72 -2.60 16.27 -13.33
CA GLU A 72 -2.97 16.73 -14.68
C GLU A 72 -4.09 15.90 -15.30
N LEU A 73 -4.06 14.59 -15.11
CA LEU A 73 -5.06 13.67 -15.61
C LEU A 73 -6.35 13.63 -14.76
N GLY A 74 -6.39 14.31 -13.61
CA GLY A 74 -7.54 14.32 -12.71
C GLY A 74 -7.82 12.97 -12.06
N LEU A 75 -6.81 12.13 -11.85
CA LEU A 75 -6.96 10.81 -11.25
C LEU A 75 -7.26 10.90 -9.75
N ASN A 76 -7.89 9.86 -9.21
CA ASN A 76 -8.13 9.74 -7.78
C ASN A 76 -6.80 9.48 -7.05
N ILE A 77 -6.39 10.44 -6.22
CA ILE A 77 -5.14 10.37 -5.49
C ILE A 77 -5.45 10.25 -4.00
N PHE A 78 -4.96 9.18 -3.40
CA PHE A 78 -5.13 8.90 -1.98
C PHE A 78 -3.77 8.89 -1.28
N SER A 79 -3.72 9.41 -0.07
CA SER A 79 -2.66 9.01 0.86
C SER A 79 -2.85 7.55 1.28
N TYR A 80 -1.79 6.92 1.73
CA TYR A 80 -1.85 5.54 2.21
C TYR A 80 -2.91 5.32 3.31
N PRO A 81 -3.03 6.17 4.37
CA PRO A 81 -4.09 6.02 5.37
C PRO A 81 -5.50 6.25 4.82
N GLU A 82 -5.69 7.20 3.92
CA GLU A 82 -7.00 7.45 3.28
C GLU A 82 -7.45 6.24 2.48
N PHE A 83 -6.56 5.66 1.68
CA PHE A 83 -6.89 4.47 0.93
C PHE A 83 -7.27 3.30 1.83
N LEU A 84 -6.53 3.06 2.91
CA LEU A 84 -6.88 2.02 3.90
C LEU A 84 -8.24 2.27 4.54
N PHE A 85 -8.55 3.53 4.84
CA PHE A 85 -9.85 3.90 5.36
C PHE A 85 -10.97 3.59 4.37
N GLU A 86 -10.78 3.96 3.08
CA GLU A 86 -11.77 3.71 2.02
C GLU A 86 -12.06 2.22 1.83
N ILE A 87 -11.03 1.39 1.66
CA ILE A 87 -11.23 -0.05 1.42
C ILE A 87 -11.77 -0.82 2.63
N SER A 88 -11.69 -0.23 3.82
CA SER A 88 -12.16 -0.86 5.06
C SER A 88 -13.49 -0.29 5.59
N LYS A 89 -14.18 0.57 4.84
CA LYS A 89 -15.41 1.22 5.30
C LYS A 89 -16.50 0.24 5.76
N GLU A 90 -16.67 -0.84 5.03
CA GLU A 90 -17.67 -1.86 5.31
C GLU A 90 -17.18 -2.96 6.27
N MET A 91 -15.98 -2.80 6.82
CA MET A 91 -15.38 -3.79 7.72
C MET A 91 -15.38 -3.31 9.17
N THR A 92 -15.40 -4.25 10.11
CA THR A 92 -15.11 -3.93 11.52
C THR A 92 -13.63 -3.56 11.64
N ARG A 93 -13.36 -2.32 12.02
CA ARG A 93 -12.01 -1.77 12.13
C ARG A 93 -11.57 -1.70 13.57
N VAL A 94 -10.41 -2.26 13.87
CA VAL A 94 -9.76 -2.17 15.18
C VAL A 94 -8.43 -1.45 15.00
N VAL A 95 -8.26 -0.33 15.67
CA VAL A 95 -7.04 0.49 15.60
C VAL A 95 -6.32 0.44 16.95
N ILE A 96 -5.07 0.00 16.93
CA ILE A 96 -4.22 -0.03 18.12
C ILE A 96 -3.30 1.18 18.06
N ALA A 97 -3.59 2.17 18.90
CA ALA A 97 -2.84 3.42 19.00
C ALA A 97 -2.02 3.47 20.29
N GLY A 98 -0.97 4.29 20.30
CA GLY A 98 -0.13 4.52 21.47
C GLY A 98 1.29 4.96 21.09
N SER A 99 2.02 5.49 22.05
CA SER A 99 3.42 5.87 21.87
C SER A 99 4.35 4.65 21.75
N HIS A 100 4.10 3.61 22.53
CA HIS A 100 4.89 2.37 22.56
C HIS A 100 4.00 1.13 22.52
N GLY A 101 4.56 -0.03 22.16
CA GLY A 101 3.91 -1.33 22.25
C GLY A 101 2.84 -1.62 21.19
N LYS A 102 2.60 -0.73 20.22
CA LYS A 102 1.58 -0.95 19.17
C LYS A 102 1.75 -2.27 18.44
N THR A 103 2.93 -2.50 17.88
CA THR A 103 3.24 -3.72 17.12
C THR A 103 3.10 -4.98 17.99
N THR A 104 3.59 -4.94 19.23
CA THR A 104 3.47 -6.07 20.17
C THR A 104 2.03 -6.37 20.50
N THR A 105 1.25 -5.35 20.85
CA THR A 105 -0.19 -5.51 21.16
C THR A 105 -0.95 -6.03 19.94
N THR A 106 -0.66 -5.49 18.75
CA THR A 106 -1.27 -5.99 17.51
C THR A 106 -0.94 -7.46 17.28
N ALA A 107 0.32 -7.86 17.46
CA ALA A 107 0.74 -9.26 17.31
C ALA A 107 0.01 -10.19 18.30
N MET A 108 -0.16 -9.75 19.56
CA MET A 108 -0.91 -10.51 20.56
C MET A 108 -2.38 -10.66 20.18
N VAL A 109 -3.03 -9.58 19.75
CA VAL A 109 -4.43 -9.63 19.27
C VAL A 109 -4.56 -10.58 18.09
N LEU A 110 -3.69 -10.47 17.09
CA LEU A 110 -3.70 -11.35 15.92
C LEU A 110 -3.50 -12.81 16.30
N HIS A 111 -2.61 -13.10 17.25
CA HIS A 111 -2.40 -14.45 17.75
C HIS A 111 -3.68 -15.03 18.37
N VAL A 112 -4.37 -14.27 19.21
CA VAL A 112 -5.63 -14.67 19.83
C VAL A 112 -6.72 -14.90 18.78
N MET A 113 -6.88 -13.95 17.83
CA MET A 113 -7.87 -14.05 16.75
C MET A 113 -7.62 -15.29 15.87
N HIS A 114 -6.36 -15.51 15.50
CA HIS A 114 -5.99 -16.69 14.72
C HIS A 114 -6.31 -18.00 15.46
N HIS A 115 -6.00 -18.07 16.76
CA HIS A 115 -6.28 -19.24 17.58
C HIS A 115 -7.80 -19.49 17.77
N ALA A 116 -8.58 -18.41 17.79
CA ALA A 116 -10.04 -18.46 17.82
C ALA A 116 -10.69 -18.76 16.46
N GLY A 117 -9.92 -18.93 15.39
CA GLY A 117 -10.43 -19.19 14.04
C GLY A 117 -11.14 -18.00 13.40
N VAL A 118 -10.89 -16.78 13.89
CA VAL A 118 -11.48 -15.55 13.34
C VAL A 118 -10.64 -15.03 12.19
N PRO A 119 -11.17 -15.00 10.96
CA PRO A 119 -10.42 -14.45 9.82
C PRO A 119 -10.19 -12.95 10.01
N THR A 120 -8.95 -12.53 9.92
CA THR A 120 -8.52 -11.15 10.12
C THR A 120 -7.56 -10.69 9.04
N ASN A 121 -7.80 -9.51 8.48
CA ASN A 121 -6.81 -8.78 7.71
C ASN A 121 -6.08 -7.81 8.66
N TYR A 122 -4.79 -7.63 8.47
CA TYR A 122 -4.01 -6.77 9.34
C TYR A 122 -2.92 -6.01 8.60
N MET A 123 -2.52 -4.91 9.21
CA MET A 123 -1.38 -4.12 8.80
C MET A 123 -0.61 -3.63 10.03
N VAL A 124 0.70 -3.89 10.05
CA VAL A 124 1.60 -3.56 11.17
C VAL A 124 2.84 -2.86 10.64
#